data_7d46397036d193d0b5465a7093238b50
#
_entry.id   7d46397036d193d0b5465a7093238b50
#
_cell.length_a   1.000
_cell.length_b   1.000
_cell.length_c   1.000
_cell.angle_alpha   90.00
_cell.angle_beta   90.00
_cell.angle_gamma   90.00
#
_symmetry.space_group_name_H-M   'P 1'
#
loop_
_entity.id
_entity.type
_entity.pdbx_description
1 polymer ?
#
loop_
_entity_poly.entity_id
_entity_poly.type
_entity_poly.pdbx_seq_one_letter_code
_entity_poly.pdbx_strand_id
1 'polypeptide(L)'
;MSLIATLRGWRAQKIAERVEELRKLVDLDPAVLGSFPFEMSGGQQQRVAIMRAAMMDPAVMLLDEPMAALDPLIRRSLQRELKSIFQRLGKTVLLVTHDLGEAVYLADAITLLHEGRVVQSGTYRDLLLHPADPFVTQFINAQRTLPDAAEIA
;
A
#
# COMPACT_ATOMS: atom_id res chain seq x y z
N MET A 1 -7.39 16.14 7.28
CA MET A 1 -6.94 15.90 5.89
C MET A 1 -6.32 17.14 5.24
N SER A 2 -6.92 18.32 5.36
CA SER A 2 -6.54 19.56 4.67
C SER A 2 -5.43 20.41 5.33
N LEU A 3 -4.96 20.07 6.54
CA LEU A 3 -4.04 20.88 7.32
C LEU A 3 -2.79 21.32 6.53
N ILE A 4 -2.13 20.39 5.84
CA ILE A 4 -0.90 20.68 5.08
C ILE A 4 -1.18 21.66 3.93
N ALA A 5 -2.30 21.48 3.22
CA ALA A 5 -2.69 22.37 2.13
C ALA A 5 -3.01 23.79 2.66
N THR A 6 -3.66 23.89 3.82
CA THR A 6 -3.90 25.17 4.51
C THR A 6 -2.60 25.84 4.89
N LEU A 7 -1.66 25.12 5.51
CA LEU A 7 -0.33 25.65 5.88
C LEU A 7 0.49 26.09 4.67
N ARG A 8 0.26 25.48 3.49
CA ARG A 8 0.85 25.87 2.21
C ARG A 8 0.10 27.01 1.51
N GLY A 9 -0.86 27.64 2.19
CA GLY A 9 -1.59 28.80 1.68
C GLY A 9 -2.62 28.50 0.60
N TRP A 10 -3.10 27.24 0.47
CA TRP A 10 -4.17 26.95 -0.47
C TRP A 10 -5.49 27.59 -0.02
N ARG A 11 -6.23 28.16 -0.96
CA ARG A 11 -7.57 28.69 -0.72
C ARG A 11 -8.54 27.55 -0.38
N ALA A 12 -9.50 27.80 0.48
CA ALA A 12 -10.50 26.80 0.92
C ALA A 12 -11.22 26.12 -0.24
N GLN A 13 -11.58 26.87 -1.29
CA GLN A 13 -12.20 26.32 -2.49
C GLN A 13 -11.30 25.28 -3.17
N LYS A 14 -10.02 25.57 -3.40
CA LYS A 14 -9.07 24.63 -4.00
C LYS A 14 -8.90 23.36 -3.16
N ILE A 15 -8.90 23.51 -1.84
CA ILE A 15 -8.86 22.38 -0.92
C ILE A 15 -10.10 21.50 -1.07
N ALA A 16 -11.29 22.10 -1.10
CA ALA A 16 -12.55 21.38 -1.25
C ALA A 16 -12.62 20.62 -2.59
N GLU A 17 -12.24 21.27 -3.69
CA GLU A 17 -12.18 20.65 -5.02
C GLU A 17 -11.21 19.45 -5.03
N ARG A 18 -10.02 19.60 -4.44
CA ARG A 18 -9.05 18.51 -4.36
C ARG A 18 -9.49 17.35 -3.47
N VAL A 19 -10.13 17.63 -2.34
CA VAL A 19 -10.72 16.62 -1.47
C VAL A 19 -11.78 15.82 -2.23
N GLU A 20 -12.66 16.48 -2.98
CA GLU A 20 -13.71 15.81 -3.73
C GLU A 20 -13.15 14.97 -4.90
N GLU A 21 -12.12 15.46 -5.59
CA GLU A 21 -11.40 14.71 -6.61
C GLU A 21 -10.80 13.41 -6.03
N LEU A 22 -10.06 13.53 -4.93
CA LEU A 22 -9.42 12.39 -4.27
C LEU A 22 -10.45 11.42 -3.68
N ARG A 23 -11.55 11.92 -3.11
CA ARG A 23 -12.65 11.11 -2.61
C ARG A 23 -13.23 10.20 -3.70
N LYS A 24 -13.51 10.77 -4.87
CA LYS A 24 -13.99 10.00 -6.04
C LYS A 24 -12.95 8.99 -6.51
N LEU A 25 -11.69 9.39 -6.50
CA LEU A 25 -10.58 8.52 -6.93
C LEU A 25 -10.46 7.27 -6.06
N VAL A 26 -10.61 7.41 -4.72
CA VAL A 26 -10.54 6.29 -3.78
C VAL A 26 -11.90 5.64 -3.50
N ASP A 27 -12.96 6.09 -4.17
CA ASP A 27 -14.33 5.58 -3.99
C ASP A 27 -14.78 5.62 -2.52
N LEU A 28 -14.63 6.78 -1.86
CA LEU A 28 -15.02 6.98 -0.47
C LEU A 28 -16.40 7.65 -0.40
N ASP A 29 -17.28 7.13 0.46
CA ASP A 29 -18.59 7.76 0.72
C ASP A 29 -18.39 9.19 1.27
N PRO A 30 -19.09 10.21 0.72
CA PRO A 30 -19.04 11.58 1.23
C PRO A 30 -19.31 11.70 2.73
N ALA A 31 -20.21 10.87 3.28
CA ALA A 31 -20.55 10.89 4.70
C ALA A 31 -19.33 10.62 5.61
N VAL A 32 -18.37 9.85 5.13
CA VAL A 32 -17.15 9.50 5.89
C VAL A 32 -16.25 10.71 6.12
N LEU A 33 -16.30 11.74 5.28
CA LEU A 33 -15.45 12.93 5.41
C LEU A 33 -15.71 13.71 6.72
N GLY A 34 -16.90 13.58 7.29
CA GLY A 34 -17.29 14.19 8.58
C GLY A 34 -17.05 13.29 9.79
N SER A 35 -16.66 12.04 9.60
CA SER A 35 -16.51 11.07 10.68
C SER A 35 -15.17 11.18 11.38
N PHE A 36 -15.14 10.81 12.66
CA PHE A 36 -13.90 10.64 13.40
C PHE A 36 -13.22 9.30 13.03
N PRO A 37 -11.88 9.19 13.17
CA PRO A 37 -11.16 7.97 12.80
C PRO A 37 -11.71 6.68 13.45
N PHE A 38 -12.16 6.74 14.69
CA PHE A 38 -12.70 5.59 15.42
C PHE A 38 -14.11 5.14 14.93
N GLU A 39 -14.79 5.98 14.14
CA GLU A 39 -16.08 5.67 13.53
C GLU A 39 -15.92 5.01 12.14
N MET A 40 -14.70 5.01 11.60
CA MET A 40 -14.39 4.51 10.28
C MET A 40 -13.96 3.04 10.33
N SER A 41 -14.36 2.25 9.33
CA SER A 41 -13.78 0.93 9.11
C SER A 41 -12.29 1.02 8.75
N GLY A 42 -11.53 -0.07 8.93
CA GLY A 42 -10.11 -0.10 8.55
C GLY A 42 -9.85 0.27 7.08
N GLY A 43 -10.70 -0.20 6.16
CA GLY A 43 -10.62 0.17 4.74
C GLY A 43 -10.90 1.66 4.49
N GLN A 44 -11.87 2.26 5.20
CA GLN A 44 -12.14 3.69 5.11
C GLN A 44 -10.98 4.52 5.65
N GLN A 45 -10.40 4.13 6.78
CA GLN A 45 -9.20 4.77 7.35
C GLN A 45 -8.03 4.73 6.36
N GLN A 46 -7.83 3.59 5.69
CA GLN A 46 -6.78 3.43 4.68
C GLN A 46 -6.99 4.34 3.47
N ARG A 47 -8.22 4.39 2.93
CA ARG A 47 -8.56 5.30 1.82
C ARG A 47 -8.35 6.77 2.20
N VAL A 48 -8.73 7.16 3.42
CA VAL A 48 -8.46 8.51 3.96
C VAL A 48 -6.95 8.77 4.10
N ALA A 49 -6.16 7.79 4.52
CA ALA A 49 -4.70 7.91 4.59
C ALA A 49 -4.08 8.15 3.21
N ILE A 50 -4.54 7.43 2.18
CA ILE A 50 -4.10 7.62 0.79
C ILE A 50 -4.49 9.01 0.28
N MET A 51 -5.74 9.46 0.50
CA MET A 51 -6.16 10.81 0.14
C MET A 51 -5.27 11.87 0.79
N ARG A 52 -4.91 11.67 2.05
CA ARG A 52 -4.04 12.56 2.80
C ARG A 52 -2.63 12.62 2.21
N ALA A 53 -2.07 11.47 1.84
CA ALA A 53 -0.77 11.38 1.16
C ALA A 53 -0.79 12.02 -0.23
N ALA A 54 -1.89 11.85 -0.98
CA ALA A 54 -2.06 12.38 -2.33
C ALA A 54 -2.50 13.86 -2.38
N MET A 55 -2.83 14.49 -1.24
CA MET A 55 -3.40 15.84 -1.19
C MET A 55 -2.55 16.88 -1.92
N MET A 56 -1.24 16.83 -1.74
CA MET A 56 -0.29 17.78 -2.33
C MET A 56 0.22 17.37 -3.70
N ASP A 57 -0.39 16.37 -4.31
CA ASP A 57 -0.01 15.83 -5.62
C ASP A 57 1.48 15.44 -5.74
N PRO A 58 2.01 14.62 -4.82
CA PRO A 58 3.42 14.25 -4.83
C PRO A 58 3.76 13.40 -6.06
N ALA A 59 5.01 13.49 -6.54
CA ALA A 59 5.51 12.61 -7.60
C ALA A 59 5.71 11.17 -7.10
N VAL A 60 6.08 11.02 -5.82
CA VAL A 60 6.34 9.73 -5.16
C VAL A 60 5.54 9.64 -3.87
N MET A 61 4.87 8.52 -3.67
CA MET A 61 4.15 8.19 -2.43
C MET A 61 4.89 7.07 -1.69
N LEU A 62 5.02 7.23 -0.37
CA LEU A 62 5.63 6.22 0.51
C LEU A 62 4.53 5.60 1.37
N LEU A 63 4.46 4.28 1.37
CA LEU A 63 3.50 3.49 2.14
C LEU A 63 4.27 2.46 2.95
N ASP A 64 4.14 2.54 4.26
CA ASP A 64 4.80 1.63 5.20
C ASP A 64 3.76 0.72 5.82
N GLU A 65 3.86 -0.59 5.54
CA GLU A 65 2.99 -1.67 6.04
C GLU A 65 1.48 -1.32 5.99
N PRO A 66 0.94 -0.89 4.83
CA PRO A 66 -0.41 -0.35 4.79
C PRO A 66 -1.53 -1.35 5.10
N MET A 67 -1.23 -2.65 5.16
CA MET A 67 -2.21 -3.71 5.38
C MET A 67 -1.88 -4.62 6.58
N ALA A 68 -0.85 -4.29 7.37
CA ALA A 68 -0.37 -5.16 8.46
C ALA A 68 -1.42 -5.42 9.56
N ALA A 69 -2.31 -4.45 9.83
CA ALA A 69 -3.31 -4.54 10.90
C ALA A 69 -4.64 -5.17 10.47
N LEU A 70 -4.72 -5.75 9.25
CA LEU A 70 -5.98 -6.24 8.68
C LEU A 70 -6.05 -7.77 8.68
N ASP A 71 -7.27 -8.29 8.89
CA ASP A 71 -7.50 -9.72 8.72
C ASP A 71 -7.34 -10.16 7.24
N PRO A 72 -7.07 -11.46 6.99
CA PRO A 72 -6.75 -11.96 5.65
C PRO A 72 -7.84 -11.74 4.59
N LEU A 73 -9.12 -11.76 4.97
CA LEU A 73 -10.23 -11.57 4.04
C LEU A 73 -10.35 -10.12 3.60
N ILE A 74 -10.28 -9.20 4.56
CA ILE A 74 -10.30 -7.75 4.33
C ILE A 74 -9.04 -7.35 3.54
N ARG A 75 -7.88 -7.92 3.86
CA ARG A 75 -6.61 -7.66 3.17
C ARG A 75 -6.70 -7.93 1.67
N ARG A 76 -7.24 -9.08 1.24
CA ARG A 76 -7.41 -9.42 -0.18
C ARG A 76 -8.32 -8.45 -0.94
N SER A 77 -9.41 -7.99 -0.30
CA SER A 77 -10.28 -6.98 -0.90
C SER A 77 -9.56 -5.67 -1.07
N LEU A 78 -8.85 -5.24 -0.02
CA LEU A 78 -8.10 -3.99 -0.01
C LEU A 78 -6.93 -3.99 -1.00
N GLN A 79 -6.23 -5.11 -1.19
CA GLN A 79 -5.17 -5.25 -2.20
C GLN A 79 -5.69 -4.92 -3.61
N ARG A 80 -6.86 -5.46 -3.98
CA ARG A 80 -7.49 -5.16 -5.29
C ARG A 80 -7.85 -3.69 -5.42
N GLU A 81 -8.40 -3.11 -4.38
CA GLU A 81 -8.76 -1.69 -4.34
C GLU A 81 -7.52 -0.80 -4.45
N LEU A 82 -6.47 -1.08 -3.66
CA LEU A 82 -5.21 -0.33 -3.69
C LEU A 82 -4.55 -0.37 -5.07
N LYS A 83 -4.51 -1.54 -5.71
CA LYS A 83 -3.98 -1.66 -7.08
C LYS A 83 -4.72 -0.75 -8.04
N SER A 84 -6.04 -0.75 -8.00
CA SER A 84 -6.88 0.13 -8.81
C SER A 84 -6.64 1.62 -8.50
N ILE A 85 -6.51 1.97 -7.22
CA ILE A 85 -6.23 3.34 -6.78
C ILE A 85 -4.86 3.80 -7.28
N PHE A 86 -3.81 2.98 -7.13
CA PHE A 86 -2.46 3.32 -7.59
C PHE A 86 -2.40 3.51 -9.10
N GLN A 87 -3.06 2.66 -9.88
CA GLN A 87 -3.18 2.80 -11.33
C GLN A 87 -3.87 4.11 -11.72
N ARG A 88 -4.95 4.48 -11.04
CA ARG A 88 -5.69 5.74 -11.31
C ARG A 88 -4.91 6.96 -10.87
N LEU A 89 -4.12 6.88 -9.81
CA LEU A 89 -3.26 7.97 -9.34
C LEU A 89 -2.14 8.28 -10.33
N GLY A 90 -1.62 7.29 -11.07
CA GLY A 90 -0.52 7.46 -12.02
C GLY A 90 0.77 7.97 -11.37
N LYS A 91 1.01 7.62 -10.10
CA LYS A 91 2.17 8.05 -9.31
C LYS A 91 3.13 6.90 -9.08
N THR A 92 4.39 7.24 -8.86
CA THR A 92 5.34 6.27 -8.32
C THR A 92 4.99 5.98 -6.85
N VAL A 93 4.79 4.71 -6.54
CA VAL A 93 4.50 4.25 -5.18
C VAL A 93 5.64 3.39 -4.68
N LEU A 94 6.25 3.76 -3.57
CA LEU A 94 7.16 2.92 -2.82
C LEU A 94 6.41 2.30 -1.65
N LEU A 95 6.21 0.99 -1.72
CA LEU A 95 5.51 0.20 -0.71
C LEU A 95 6.52 -0.62 0.09
N VAL A 96 6.50 -0.49 1.41
CA VAL A 96 7.22 -1.37 2.32
C VAL A 96 6.23 -2.40 2.87
N THR A 97 6.57 -3.66 2.77
CA THR A 97 5.80 -4.78 3.33
C THR A 97 6.71 -5.97 3.64
N HIS A 98 6.34 -6.76 4.62
CA HIS A 98 6.97 -8.05 4.89
C HIS A 98 6.24 -9.22 4.21
N ASP A 99 5.08 -8.98 3.58
CA ASP A 99 4.29 -9.98 2.87
C ASP A 99 4.67 -10.02 1.37
N LEU A 100 5.31 -11.12 0.96
CA LEU A 100 5.72 -11.32 -0.44
C LEU A 100 4.52 -11.35 -1.38
N GLY A 101 3.37 -11.88 -0.93
CA GLY A 101 2.15 -11.92 -1.73
C GLY A 101 1.62 -10.52 -2.05
N GLU A 102 1.71 -9.60 -1.08
CA GLU A 102 1.39 -8.19 -1.30
C GLU A 102 2.33 -7.55 -2.33
N ALA A 103 3.64 -7.74 -2.13
CA ALA A 103 4.64 -7.21 -3.06
C ALA A 103 4.43 -7.72 -4.48
N VAL A 104 4.25 -9.02 -4.67
CA VAL A 104 4.00 -9.65 -5.98
C VAL A 104 2.72 -9.16 -6.64
N TYR A 105 1.67 -8.91 -5.84
CA TYR A 105 0.39 -8.46 -6.38
C TYR A 105 0.38 -7.00 -6.79
N LEU A 106 1.06 -6.12 -6.01
CA LEU A 106 0.96 -4.67 -6.15
C LEU A 106 2.10 -4.07 -6.96
N ALA A 107 3.33 -4.60 -6.86
CA ALA A 107 4.51 -3.96 -7.38
C ALA A 107 4.87 -4.40 -8.81
N ASP A 108 5.45 -3.48 -9.56
CA ASP A 108 6.09 -3.75 -10.85
C ASP A 108 7.52 -4.29 -10.66
N ALA A 109 8.19 -3.86 -9.59
CA ALA A 109 9.51 -4.30 -9.18
C ALA A 109 9.59 -4.46 -7.66
N ILE A 110 10.36 -5.42 -7.19
CA ILE A 110 10.55 -5.75 -5.78
C ILE A 110 12.02 -5.55 -5.44
N THR A 111 12.29 -4.87 -4.32
CA THR A 111 13.62 -4.75 -3.74
C THR A 111 13.64 -5.47 -2.40
N LEU A 112 14.46 -6.53 -2.31
CA LEU A 112 14.63 -7.29 -1.08
C LEU A 112 15.75 -6.68 -0.23
N LEU A 113 15.40 -6.34 1.02
CA LEU A 113 16.35 -5.85 2.02
C LEU A 113 16.61 -6.91 3.08
N HIS A 114 17.87 -7.08 3.46
CA HIS A 114 18.28 -7.94 4.57
C HIS A 114 19.43 -7.27 5.34
N GLU A 115 19.35 -7.25 6.66
CA GLU A 115 20.35 -6.62 7.54
C GLU A 115 20.75 -5.19 7.12
N GLY A 116 19.77 -4.39 6.71
CA GLY A 116 19.97 -2.99 6.30
C GLY A 116 20.64 -2.81 4.93
N ARG A 117 20.72 -3.87 4.12
CA ARG A 117 21.32 -3.84 2.78
C ARG A 117 20.34 -4.32 1.73
N VAL A 118 20.45 -3.77 0.53
CA VAL A 118 19.73 -4.29 -0.64
C VAL A 118 20.43 -5.58 -1.09
N VAL A 119 19.68 -6.68 -1.08
CA VAL A 119 20.18 -8.00 -1.52
C VAL A 119 19.94 -8.19 -3.01
N GLN A 120 18.72 -7.88 -3.47
CA GLN A 120 18.36 -7.98 -4.88
C GLN A 120 17.20 -7.04 -5.19
N SER A 121 17.18 -6.53 -6.43
CA SER A 121 16.06 -5.79 -7.00
C SER A 121 15.70 -6.37 -8.36
N GLY A 122 14.40 -6.43 -8.69
CA GLY A 122 13.91 -6.94 -9.96
C GLY A 122 12.43 -7.29 -9.92
N THR A 123 11.94 -7.94 -10.96
CA THR A 123 10.59 -8.51 -10.95
C THR A 123 10.55 -9.75 -10.03
N TYR A 124 9.36 -10.17 -9.62
CA TYR A 124 9.22 -11.43 -8.87
C TYR A 124 9.84 -12.62 -9.62
N ARG A 125 9.74 -12.62 -10.96
CA ARG A 125 10.33 -13.65 -11.81
C ARG A 125 11.86 -13.66 -11.71
N ASP A 126 12.49 -12.50 -11.67
CA ASP A 126 13.95 -12.39 -11.53
C ASP A 126 14.40 -12.93 -10.17
N LEU A 127 13.70 -12.57 -9.09
CA LEU A 127 13.99 -13.08 -7.75
C LEU A 127 13.83 -14.61 -7.66
N LEU A 128 12.83 -15.15 -8.34
CA LEU A 128 12.52 -16.58 -8.31
C LEU A 128 13.48 -17.42 -9.14
N LEU A 129 13.80 -16.98 -10.37
CA LEU A 129 14.58 -17.77 -11.34
C LEU A 129 16.06 -17.48 -11.30
N HIS A 130 16.45 -16.30 -10.85
CA HIS A 130 17.84 -15.82 -10.82
C HIS A 130 18.18 -15.19 -9.46
N PRO A 131 18.05 -15.96 -8.34
CA PRO A 131 18.36 -15.42 -7.02
C PRO A 131 19.83 -15.02 -6.93
N ALA A 132 20.10 -13.78 -6.51
CA ALA A 132 21.46 -13.25 -6.38
C ALA A 132 22.17 -13.76 -5.11
N ASP A 133 21.41 -14.27 -4.14
CA ASP A 133 21.89 -14.72 -2.84
C ASP A 133 21.02 -15.89 -2.33
N PRO A 134 21.59 -16.87 -1.61
CA PRO A 134 20.82 -17.96 -0.98
C PRO A 134 19.65 -17.47 -0.10
N PHE A 135 19.80 -16.31 0.54
CA PHE A 135 18.77 -15.68 1.34
C PHE A 135 17.50 -15.39 0.52
N VAL A 136 17.62 -14.99 -0.75
CA VAL A 136 16.46 -14.72 -1.64
C VAL A 136 15.62 -15.97 -1.80
N THR A 137 16.27 -17.11 -2.07
CA THR A 137 15.58 -18.41 -2.19
C THR A 137 14.93 -18.82 -0.87
N GLN A 138 15.65 -18.68 0.24
CA GLN A 138 15.12 -19.00 1.57
C GLN A 138 13.90 -18.14 1.92
N PHE A 139 13.96 -16.82 1.67
CA PHE A 139 12.88 -15.90 1.94
C PHE A 139 11.62 -16.23 1.13
N ILE A 140 11.78 -16.48 -0.18
CA ILE A 140 10.66 -16.85 -1.05
C ILE A 140 10.02 -18.16 -0.59
N ASN A 141 10.81 -19.18 -0.27
CA ASN A 141 10.32 -20.47 0.18
C ASN A 141 9.58 -20.37 1.52
N ALA A 142 10.12 -19.63 2.49
CA ALA A 142 9.47 -19.40 3.78
C ALA A 142 8.08 -18.76 3.65
N GLN A 143 7.90 -17.87 2.68
CA GLN A 143 6.61 -17.21 2.42
C GLN A 143 5.62 -18.07 1.61
N ARG A 144 6.09 -19.13 0.97
CA ARG A 144 5.26 -20.05 0.15
C ARG A 144 4.79 -21.28 0.91
N THR A 145 5.45 -21.64 2.00
CA THR A 145 5.15 -22.86 2.74
C THR A 145 3.92 -22.63 3.62
N LEU A 146 2.77 -23.16 3.20
CA LEU A 146 1.75 -23.55 4.16
C LEU A 146 2.38 -24.64 5.04
N PRO A 147 2.19 -24.63 6.38
CA PRO A 147 2.68 -25.71 7.22
C PRO A 147 2.17 -27.04 6.65
N ASP A 148 3.06 -28.00 6.51
CA ASP A 148 2.71 -29.33 6.01
C ASP A 148 1.67 -29.93 6.96
N ALA A 149 0.64 -30.57 6.44
CA ALA A 149 -0.41 -31.18 7.26
C ALA A 149 0.15 -32.19 8.29
N ALA A 150 1.40 -32.61 8.11
CA ALA A 150 2.16 -33.46 9.04
C ALA A 150 2.69 -32.71 10.28
N GLU A 151 2.80 -31.37 10.25
CA GLU A 151 3.26 -30.55 11.38
C GLU A 151 2.11 -30.11 12.30
N ILE A 152 0.85 -30.40 11.92
CA ILE A 152 -0.38 -30.00 12.65
C ILE A 152 -0.95 -31.17 13.45
N ALA A 153 -0.37 -32.37 13.36
CA ALA A 153 -0.73 -33.55 14.15
C ALA A 153 0.16 -33.68 15.38
#